data_c5bb8f890839c9e461c52af1dfcc34d6
#
_entry.id   c5bb8f890839c9e461c52af1dfcc34d6
#
_cell.length_a   1.000
_cell.length_b   1.000
_cell.length_c   1.000
_cell.angle_alpha   90.00
_cell.angle_beta   90.00
_cell.angle_gamma   90.00
#
_symmetry.space_group_name_H-M   'P 1'
#
loop_
_entity.id
_entity.type
_entity.pdbx_description
1 polymer ?
#
loop_
_entity_poly.entity_id
_entity_poly.type
_entity_poly.pdbx_seq_one_letter_code
_entity_poly.pdbx_strand_id
1 'polypeptide(L)'
;EEEEDPFEYEDSDDEMVASDGGSFQEDSDEEGEESLENQYYSAKSIKEDDLDAALELFAKIKDQVEGGEGDKQKVWKFKSLKQLMKIHYQLNHMDDLMKLYKELLNMNDYIEDKNYFLSSLVKIIDRYGKSNNPEFLEKFIELPLAHPSYLNDKLFIKLNIAKLNFLEGKN
;
A
#
# COMPACT_ATOMS: atom_id res chain seq x y z
N GLU A 1 22.56 5.55 -21.17
CA GLU A 1 21.29 4.87 -20.92
C GLU A 1 20.80 5.30 -19.55
N GLU A 2 19.84 6.21 -19.54
CA GLU A 2 19.12 6.58 -18.34
C GLU A 2 18.27 5.39 -17.95
N GLU A 3 18.61 4.73 -16.86
CA GLU A 3 17.68 3.80 -16.21
C GLU A 3 16.48 4.61 -15.73
N GLU A 4 15.39 4.54 -16.47
CA GLU A 4 14.12 5.08 -16.04
C GLU A 4 13.75 4.39 -14.73
N ASP A 5 13.70 5.16 -13.68
CA ASP A 5 13.26 4.70 -12.37
C ASP A 5 11.82 4.19 -12.50
N PRO A 6 11.57 2.89 -12.34
CA PRO A 6 10.21 2.34 -12.47
C PRO A 6 9.23 2.89 -11.43
N PHE A 7 9.71 3.73 -10.53
CA PHE A 7 8.90 4.37 -9.49
C PHE A 7 8.14 5.62 -9.94
N GLU A 8 8.54 6.23 -11.06
CA GLU A 8 7.99 7.53 -11.46
C GLU A 8 6.58 7.42 -12.07
N TYR A 9 6.16 6.26 -12.53
CA TYR A 9 4.90 6.08 -13.26
C TYR A 9 3.70 5.65 -12.41
N GLU A 10 3.84 5.46 -11.11
CA GLU A 10 2.78 4.80 -10.33
C GLU A 10 2.06 5.66 -9.28
N ASP A 11 2.25 6.97 -9.30
CA ASP A 11 1.42 7.87 -8.50
C ASP A 11 0.00 8.05 -9.08
N SER A 12 -0.27 7.48 -10.26
CA SER A 12 -1.60 7.47 -10.86
C SER A 12 -2.62 6.56 -10.16
N ASP A 13 -2.19 5.75 -9.21
CA ASP A 13 -3.09 4.88 -8.44
C ASP A 13 -3.99 5.64 -7.47
N ASP A 14 -3.62 6.86 -7.11
CA ASP A 14 -4.44 7.72 -6.26
C ASP A 14 -5.54 8.48 -7.02
N GLU A 15 -5.45 8.56 -8.33
CA GLU A 15 -6.47 9.25 -9.14
C GLU A 15 -7.81 8.49 -9.22
N MET A 16 -7.83 7.18 -9.02
CA MET A 16 -9.06 6.40 -9.15
C MET A 16 -10.06 6.58 -7.99
N VAL A 17 -9.64 7.13 -6.87
CA VAL A 17 -10.52 7.37 -5.71
C VAL A 17 -11.07 8.79 -5.67
N ALA A 18 -10.51 9.69 -6.46
CA ALA A 18 -10.95 11.09 -6.55
C ALA A 18 -12.18 11.30 -7.43
N SER A 19 -12.74 10.25 -8.05
CA SER A 19 -13.87 10.39 -8.96
C SER A 19 -15.23 10.21 -8.30
N ASP A 20 -15.29 9.98 -7.00
CA ASP A 20 -16.53 10.18 -6.28
C ASP A 20 -16.59 11.65 -5.88
N GLY A 21 -17.35 12.43 -6.67
CA GLY A 21 -17.51 13.88 -6.54
C GLY A 21 -18.05 14.29 -5.19
N GLY A 22 -17.26 14.02 -4.15
CA GLY A 22 -17.45 14.58 -2.84
C GLY A 22 -17.11 16.06 -2.91
N SER A 23 -18.15 16.89 -2.97
CA SER A 23 -18.04 18.31 -2.73
C SER A 23 -17.11 18.55 -1.54
N PHE A 24 -16.14 19.42 -1.74
CA PHE A 24 -15.40 20.07 -0.68
C PHE A 24 -16.43 20.68 0.30
N GLN A 25 -16.79 19.95 1.34
CA GLN A 25 -17.34 20.54 2.53
C GLN A 25 -16.15 20.78 3.45
N GLU A 26 -15.69 22.02 3.42
CA GLU A 26 -15.01 22.60 4.56
C GLU A 26 -15.96 22.53 5.74
N ASP A 27 -15.96 21.42 6.46
CA ASP A 27 -16.38 21.45 7.85
C ASP A 27 -15.17 21.90 8.66
N SER A 28 -15.01 23.22 8.64
CA SER A 28 -14.03 23.93 9.43
C SER A 28 -14.60 24.26 10.79
N ASP A 29 -14.79 23.30 11.65
CA ASP A 29 -15.10 23.57 13.05
C ASP A 29 -14.48 22.56 14.00
N GLU A 30 -13.17 22.35 13.91
CA GLU A 30 -12.37 21.94 15.05
C GLU A 30 -10.97 22.52 14.93
N GLU A 31 -10.69 23.45 15.82
CA GLU A 31 -9.38 24.07 15.95
C GLU A 31 -8.32 22.98 16.15
N GLY A 32 -7.45 22.77 15.16
CA GLY A 32 -6.12 22.28 15.40
C GLY A 32 -5.67 20.98 14.77
N GLU A 33 -6.55 20.14 14.20
CA GLU A 33 -6.09 18.93 13.52
C GLU A 33 -6.27 19.03 12.01
N GLU A 34 -5.15 19.03 11.32
CA GLU A 34 -5.11 18.90 9.86
C GLU A 34 -5.80 17.60 9.45
N SER A 35 -6.68 17.63 8.43
CA SER A 35 -7.37 16.44 7.97
C SER A 35 -6.38 15.35 7.52
N LEU A 36 -6.77 14.07 7.65
CA LEU A 36 -5.95 12.95 7.21
C LEU A 36 -5.58 13.04 5.73
N GLU A 37 -6.48 13.56 4.90
CA GLU A 37 -6.23 13.81 3.49
C GLU A 37 -5.10 14.81 3.28
N ASN A 38 -5.13 15.95 3.95
CA ASN A 38 -4.08 16.97 3.86
C ASN A 38 -2.75 16.43 4.37
N GLN A 39 -2.76 15.72 5.49
CA GLN A 39 -1.54 15.07 6.02
C GLN A 39 -0.96 14.08 5.01
N TYR A 40 -1.80 13.29 4.34
CA TYR A 40 -1.37 12.32 3.34
C TYR A 40 -0.71 13.00 2.13
N TYR A 41 -1.32 14.03 1.57
CA TYR A 41 -0.75 14.74 0.42
C TYR A 41 0.50 15.55 0.79
N SER A 42 0.58 16.08 2.00
CA SER A 42 1.80 16.69 2.53
C SER A 42 2.94 15.68 2.63
N ALA A 43 2.66 14.49 3.14
CA ALA A 43 3.63 13.40 3.21
C ALA A 43 4.10 12.94 1.82
N LYS A 44 3.20 12.87 0.85
CA LYS A 44 3.55 12.55 -0.55
C LYS A 44 4.49 13.59 -1.16
N SER A 45 4.24 14.86 -0.91
CA SER A 45 5.11 15.94 -1.39
C SER A 45 6.51 15.85 -0.78
N ILE A 46 6.61 15.60 0.52
CA ILE A 46 7.89 15.49 1.24
C ILE A 46 8.65 14.23 0.80
N LYS A 47 7.98 13.17 0.40
CA LYS A 47 8.60 11.91 -0.04
C LYS A 47 9.61 12.10 -1.17
N GLU A 48 9.42 13.08 -2.04
CA GLU A 48 10.34 13.37 -3.14
C GLU A 48 11.69 13.93 -2.65
N ASP A 49 11.68 14.64 -1.53
CA ASP A 49 12.85 15.32 -0.98
C ASP A 49 13.48 14.58 0.21
N ASP A 50 12.67 13.98 1.06
CA ASP A 50 13.10 13.38 2.32
C ASP A 50 12.25 12.13 2.66
N LEU A 51 12.81 10.95 2.37
CA LEU A 51 12.15 9.68 2.62
C LEU A 51 11.94 9.40 4.11
N ASP A 52 12.86 9.80 4.98
CA ASP A 52 12.76 9.57 6.41
C ASP A 52 11.63 10.40 7.03
N ALA A 53 11.56 11.68 6.65
CA ALA A 53 10.46 12.55 7.07
C ALA A 53 9.10 12.03 6.56
N ALA A 54 9.04 11.56 5.33
CA ALA A 54 7.82 10.96 4.77
C ALA A 54 7.41 9.70 5.52
N LEU A 55 8.36 8.83 5.91
CA LEU A 55 8.09 7.67 6.75
C LEU A 55 7.39 8.04 8.05
N GLU A 56 7.91 9.04 8.74
CA GLU A 56 7.33 9.50 10.01
C GLU A 56 5.89 10.01 9.82
N LEU A 57 5.66 10.79 8.76
CA LEU A 57 4.35 11.36 8.48
C LEU A 57 3.31 10.29 8.10
N PHE A 58 3.67 9.34 7.24
CA PHE A 58 2.78 8.25 6.89
C PHE A 58 2.51 7.31 8.06
N ALA A 59 3.51 7.05 8.90
CA ALA A 59 3.34 6.27 10.13
C ALA A 59 2.39 6.97 11.11
N LYS A 60 2.50 8.29 11.23
CA LYS A 60 1.59 9.10 12.05
C LYS A 60 0.13 8.99 11.56
N ILE A 61 -0.11 9.08 10.26
CA ILE A 61 -1.45 8.90 9.67
C ILE A 61 -2.00 7.51 10.01
N LYS A 62 -1.18 6.48 9.82
CA LYS A 62 -1.54 5.09 10.12
C LYS A 62 -1.97 4.92 11.57
N ASP A 63 -1.19 5.47 12.50
CA ASP A 63 -1.43 5.32 13.94
C ASP A 63 -2.63 6.14 14.42
N GLN A 64 -2.98 7.25 13.77
CA GLN A 64 -4.17 8.03 14.08
C GLN A 64 -5.48 7.29 13.80
N VAL A 65 -5.48 6.30 12.92
CA VAL A 65 -6.67 5.55 12.50
C VAL A 65 -6.80 4.23 13.28
N GLU A 66 -6.38 4.19 14.52
CA GLU A 66 -6.58 3.01 15.36
C GLU A 66 -7.90 3.09 16.13
N GLY A 67 -8.69 2.02 16.07
CA GLY A 67 -9.71 1.76 17.05
C GLY A 67 -11.13 2.21 16.75
N GLY A 68 -11.62 2.09 15.54
CA GLY A 68 -13.07 2.10 15.32
C GLY A 68 -13.67 3.35 14.70
N GLU A 69 -12.87 4.24 14.21
CA GLU A 69 -13.34 5.41 13.47
C GLU A 69 -13.78 5.04 12.05
N GLY A 70 -14.68 5.83 11.49
CA GLY A 70 -15.45 5.51 10.29
C GLY A 70 -14.67 5.04 9.07
N ASP A 71 -15.32 4.34 8.18
CA ASP A 71 -14.75 3.67 7.01
C ASP A 71 -13.93 4.57 6.08
N LYS A 72 -14.26 5.88 6.03
CA LYS A 72 -13.50 6.88 5.26
C LYS A 72 -12.07 7.07 5.78
N GLN A 73 -11.87 6.99 7.08
CA GLN A 73 -10.55 7.14 7.69
C GLN A 73 -9.67 5.91 7.45
N LYS A 74 -10.27 4.74 7.42
CA LYS A 74 -9.57 3.47 7.13
C LYS A 74 -8.94 3.45 5.74
N VAL A 75 -9.53 4.11 4.77
CA VAL A 75 -8.95 4.28 3.42
C VAL A 75 -7.62 5.04 3.47
N TRP A 76 -7.51 6.06 4.31
CA TRP A 76 -6.26 6.82 4.48
C TRP A 76 -5.17 5.97 5.16
N LYS A 77 -5.53 5.15 6.13
CA LYS A 77 -4.62 4.15 6.70
C LYS A 77 -4.12 3.18 5.63
N PHE A 78 -5.02 2.63 4.83
CA PHE A 78 -4.68 1.71 3.74
C PHE A 78 -3.73 2.34 2.72
N LYS A 79 -4.01 3.56 2.28
CA LYS A 79 -3.15 4.33 1.38
C LYS A 79 -1.78 4.61 1.99
N SER A 80 -1.74 4.97 3.26
CA SER A 80 -0.49 5.22 3.98
C SER A 80 0.36 3.96 4.13
N LEU A 81 -0.26 2.81 4.37
CA LEU A 81 0.43 1.52 4.39
C LEU A 81 1.10 1.22 3.04
N LYS A 82 0.41 1.48 1.94
CA LYS A 82 1.00 1.31 0.59
C LYS A 82 2.22 2.20 0.38
N GLN A 83 2.16 3.46 0.80
CA GLN A 83 3.28 4.40 0.70
C GLN A 83 4.46 3.97 1.60
N LEU A 84 4.19 3.56 2.82
CA LEU A 84 5.22 3.05 3.74
C LEU A 84 5.93 1.82 3.15
N MET A 85 5.19 0.91 2.55
CA MET A 85 5.76 -0.25 1.86
C MET A 85 6.71 0.17 0.73
N LYS A 86 6.31 1.15 -0.09
CA LYS A 86 7.14 1.69 -1.18
C LYS A 86 8.47 2.25 -0.64
N ILE A 87 8.42 3.05 0.40
CA ILE A 87 9.61 3.68 0.99
C ILE A 87 10.53 2.62 1.60
N HIS A 88 10.00 1.67 2.38
CA HIS A 88 10.81 0.59 2.95
C HIS A 88 11.43 -0.31 1.87
N TYR A 89 10.73 -0.52 0.76
CA TYR A 89 11.30 -1.23 -0.38
C TYR A 89 12.50 -0.47 -0.97
N GLN A 90 12.37 0.84 -1.17
CA GLN A 90 13.47 1.69 -1.66
C GLN A 90 14.68 1.69 -0.72
N LEU A 91 14.43 1.67 0.60
CA LEU A 91 15.47 1.63 1.63
C LEU A 91 16.01 0.20 1.89
N ASN A 92 15.48 -0.78 1.19
CA ASN A 92 15.82 -2.21 1.38
C ASN A 92 15.51 -2.75 2.80
N HIS A 93 14.51 -2.19 3.46
CA HIS A 93 14.02 -2.63 4.76
C HIS A 93 12.90 -3.68 4.58
N MET A 94 13.28 -4.89 4.17
CA MET A 94 12.32 -5.94 3.78
C MET A 94 11.52 -6.49 4.95
N ASP A 95 12.09 -6.56 6.15
CA ASP A 95 11.37 -7.02 7.35
C ASP A 95 10.27 -6.05 7.75
N ASP A 96 10.54 -4.75 7.69
CA ASP A 96 9.53 -3.71 7.96
C ASP A 96 8.43 -3.71 6.89
N LEU A 97 8.80 -3.90 5.62
CA LEU A 97 7.86 -4.04 4.53
C LEU A 97 6.90 -5.23 4.77
N MET A 98 7.43 -6.38 5.21
CA MET A 98 6.62 -7.57 5.49
C MET A 98 5.65 -7.36 6.64
N LYS A 99 6.03 -6.62 7.67
CA LYS A 99 5.12 -6.24 8.78
C LYS A 99 3.97 -5.36 8.27
N LEU A 100 4.28 -4.37 7.47
CA LEU A 100 3.29 -3.47 6.86
C LEU A 100 2.36 -4.21 5.89
N TYR A 101 2.90 -5.12 5.10
CA TYR A 101 2.12 -5.96 4.19
C TYR A 101 1.11 -6.83 4.94
N LYS A 102 1.52 -7.43 6.03
CA LYS A 102 0.64 -8.21 6.91
C LYS A 102 -0.50 -7.35 7.48
N GLU A 103 -0.17 -6.15 7.95
CA GLU A 103 -1.16 -5.18 8.44
C GLU A 103 -2.13 -4.75 7.34
N LEU A 104 -1.62 -4.49 6.12
CA LEU A 104 -2.43 -4.13 4.95
C LEU A 104 -3.41 -5.25 4.58
N LEU A 105 -2.97 -6.50 4.57
CA LEU A 105 -3.83 -7.66 4.28
C LEU A 105 -4.96 -7.81 5.32
N ASN A 106 -4.67 -7.50 6.59
CA ASN A 106 -5.67 -7.54 7.66
C ASN A 106 -6.76 -6.46 7.50
N MET A 107 -6.55 -5.45 6.66
CA MET A 107 -7.54 -4.42 6.37
C MET A 107 -8.65 -4.88 5.41
N ASN A 108 -8.61 -6.09 4.90
CA ASN A 108 -9.65 -6.63 4.02
C ASN A 108 -11.06 -6.49 4.59
N ASP A 109 -11.23 -6.70 5.88
CA ASP A 109 -12.54 -6.63 6.54
C ASP A 109 -13.02 -5.21 6.79
N TYR A 110 -12.13 -4.23 6.69
CA TYR A 110 -12.39 -2.83 7.01
C TYR A 110 -12.55 -1.93 5.77
N ILE A 111 -12.12 -2.39 4.60
CA ILE A 111 -12.27 -1.64 3.35
C ILE A 111 -13.58 -2.06 2.67
N GLU A 112 -14.54 -1.15 2.57
CA GLU A 112 -15.85 -1.43 1.99
C GLU A 112 -15.76 -1.76 0.50
N ASP A 113 -14.97 -1.00 -0.25
CA ASP A 113 -14.77 -1.23 -1.68
C ASP A 113 -13.81 -2.40 -1.91
N LYS A 114 -14.38 -3.61 -2.03
CA LYS A 114 -13.61 -4.83 -2.27
C LYS A 114 -12.89 -4.82 -3.62
N ASN A 115 -13.44 -4.16 -4.63
CA ASN A 115 -12.79 -4.02 -5.92
C ASN A 115 -11.53 -3.17 -5.82
N TYR A 116 -11.60 -2.07 -5.09
CA TYR A 116 -10.44 -1.23 -4.80
C TYR A 116 -9.35 -2.00 -4.03
N PHE A 117 -9.74 -2.71 -2.98
CA PHE A 117 -8.82 -3.53 -2.18
C PHE A 117 -8.11 -4.59 -3.04
N LEU A 118 -8.87 -5.37 -3.81
CA LEU A 118 -8.32 -6.43 -4.67
C LEU A 118 -7.45 -5.88 -5.81
N SER A 119 -7.85 -4.77 -6.42
CA SER A 119 -7.05 -4.09 -7.44
C SER A 119 -5.72 -3.61 -6.88
N SER A 120 -5.73 -3.07 -5.68
CA SER A 120 -4.51 -2.65 -4.97
C SER A 120 -3.59 -3.83 -4.68
N LEU A 121 -4.14 -4.97 -4.24
CA LEU A 121 -3.34 -6.20 -4.02
C LEU A 121 -2.71 -6.72 -5.30
N VAL A 122 -3.45 -6.70 -6.41
CA VAL A 122 -2.90 -7.10 -7.72
C VAL A 122 -1.68 -6.25 -8.09
N LYS A 123 -1.77 -4.94 -7.91
CA LYS A 123 -0.66 -4.00 -8.20
C LYS A 123 0.53 -4.23 -7.26
N ILE A 124 0.27 -4.47 -5.98
CA ILE A 124 1.30 -4.78 -4.98
C ILE A 124 2.05 -6.07 -5.39
N ILE A 125 1.32 -7.11 -5.78
CA ILE A 125 1.93 -8.37 -6.21
C ILE A 125 2.73 -8.20 -7.50
N ASP A 126 2.22 -7.44 -8.46
CA ASP A 126 2.94 -7.15 -9.70
C ASP A 126 4.25 -6.36 -9.45
N ARG A 127 4.23 -5.45 -8.49
CA ARG A 127 5.41 -4.64 -8.15
C ARG A 127 6.47 -5.45 -7.41
N TYR A 128 6.11 -6.00 -6.27
CA TYR A 128 7.08 -6.67 -5.38
C TYR A 128 7.39 -8.10 -5.78
N GLY A 129 6.53 -8.73 -6.56
CA GLY A 129 6.75 -10.06 -7.11
C GLY A 129 7.91 -10.15 -8.10
N LYS A 130 8.44 -9.03 -8.54
CA LYS A 130 9.64 -8.91 -9.40
C LYS A 130 10.94 -8.72 -8.63
N SER A 131 10.89 -8.73 -7.31
CA SER A 131 12.08 -8.57 -6.47
C SER A 131 13.11 -9.67 -6.75
N ASN A 132 14.39 -9.30 -6.70
CA ASN A 132 15.52 -10.21 -6.84
C ASN A 132 15.92 -10.88 -5.51
N ASN A 133 15.20 -10.61 -4.44
CA ASN A 133 15.46 -11.18 -3.11
C ASN A 133 14.61 -12.45 -2.91
N PRO A 134 15.20 -13.67 -3.01
CA PRO A 134 14.42 -14.91 -2.94
C PRO A 134 13.80 -15.17 -1.58
N GLU A 135 14.44 -14.79 -0.49
CA GLU A 135 13.92 -14.97 0.87
C GLU A 135 12.67 -14.07 1.08
N PHE A 136 12.74 -12.84 0.63
CA PHE A 136 11.60 -11.92 0.64
C PHE A 136 10.45 -12.45 -0.21
N LEU A 137 10.72 -12.86 -1.46
CA LEU A 137 9.69 -13.35 -2.38
C LEU A 137 8.93 -14.56 -1.85
N GLU A 138 9.63 -15.50 -1.26
CA GLU A 138 9.01 -16.70 -0.69
C GLU A 138 7.95 -16.32 0.36
N LYS A 139 8.33 -15.50 1.33
CA LYS A 139 7.43 -15.01 2.39
C LYS A 139 6.30 -14.15 1.83
N PHE A 140 6.62 -13.28 0.87
CA PHE A 140 5.67 -12.37 0.25
C PHE A 140 4.55 -13.09 -0.51
N ILE A 141 4.89 -14.15 -1.24
CA ILE A 141 3.93 -14.95 -2.01
C ILE A 141 3.11 -15.86 -1.10
N GLU A 142 3.72 -16.46 -0.10
CA GLU A 142 3.06 -17.41 0.79
C GLU A 142 2.04 -16.77 1.73
N LEU A 143 2.28 -15.54 2.15
CA LEU A 143 1.43 -14.86 3.12
C LEU A 143 -0.04 -14.75 2.66
N PRO A 144 -0.37 -14.21 1.47
CA PRO A 144 -1.75 -14.16 1.02
C PRO A 144 -2.33 -15.53 0.66
N LEU A 145 -1.51 -16.49 0.22
CA LEU A 145 -1.96 -17.85 -0.08
C LEU A 145 -2.41 -18.62 1.18
N ALA A 146 -1.86 -18.26 2.34
CA ALA A 146 -2.27 -18.84 3.63
C ALA A 146 -3.64 -18.32 4.13
N HIS A 147 -4.16 -17.25 3.54
CA HIS A 147 -5.41 -16.60 3.94
C HIS A 147 -6.38 -16.51 2.75
N PRO A 148 -7.11 -17.58 2.43
CA PRO A 148 -7.93 -17.63 1.23
C PRO A 148 -9.15 -16.69 1.22
N SER A 149 -9.47 -16.05 2.35
CA SER A 149 -10.66 -15.20 2.48
C SER A 149 -10.68 -13.99 1.54
N TYR A 150 -9.55 -13.52 1.09
CA TYR A 150 -9.45 -12.41 0.12
C TYR A 150 -8.89 -12.83 -1.24
N LEU A 151 -8.71 -14.13 -1.46
CA LEU A 151 -8.27 -14.62 -2.76
C LEU A 151 -9.48 -14.74 -3.71
N ASN A 152 -9.47 -13.92 -4.76
CA ASN A 152 -10.29 -14.20 -5.93
C ASN A 152 -9.45 -14.94 -6.99
N ASP A 153 -10.10 -15.44 -8.02
CA ASP A 153 -9.44 -16.24 -9.07
C ASP A 153 -8.26 -15.51 -9.71
N LYS A 154 -8.42 -14.22 -9.98
CA LYS A 154 -7.38 -13.38 -10.60
C LYS A 154 -6.15 -13.26 -9.70
N LEU A 155 -6.34 -12.99 -8.43
CA LEU A 155 -5.27 -12.86 -7.44
C LEU A 155 -4.57 -14.21 -7.21
N PHE A 156 -5.34 -15.28 -7.10
CA PHE A 156 -4.83 -16.63 -6.96
C PHE A 156 -3.95 -17.05 -8.15
N ILE A 157 -4.38 -16.76 -9.37
CA ILE A 157 -3.62 -17.04 -10.60
C ILE A 157 -2.31 -16.24 -10.60
N LYS A 158 -2.36 -14.95 -10.29
CA LYS A 158 -1.15 -14.10 -10.25
C LYS A 158 -0.13 -14.58 -9.22
N LEU A 159 -0.57 -14.96 -8.03
CA LEU A 159 0.30 -15.49 -6.98
C LEU A 159 0.95 -16.82 -7.39
N ASN A 160 0.21 -17.70 -8.03
CA ASN A 160 0.75 -18.96 -8.50
C ASN A 160 1.74 -18.76 -9.65
N ILE A 161 1.50 -17.82 -10.54
CA ILE A 161 2.47 -17.46 -11.59
C ILE A 161 3.77 -16.91 -10.96
N ALA A 162 3.66 -16.01 -9.99
CA ALA A 162 4.82 -15.48 -9.27
C ALA A 162 5.60 -16.59 -8.56
N LYS A 163 4.89 -17.55 -7.95
CA LYS A 163 5.50 -18.71 -7.30
C LYS A 163 6.22 -19.62 -8.29
N LEU A 164 5.63 -19.89 -9.45
CA LEU A 164 6.26 -20.67 -10.52
C LEU A 164 7.54 -19.99 -11.02
N ASN A 165 7.48 -18.71 -11.30
CA ASN A 165 8.64 -17.94 -11.75
C ASN A 165 9.76 -17.95 -10.70
N PHE A 166 9.41 -17.86 -9.43
CA PHE A 166 10.35 -17.97 -8.33
C PHE A 166 11.03 -19.34 -8.26
N LEU A 167 10.26 -20.41 -8.42
CA LEU A 167 10.78 -21.78 -8.40
C LEU A 167 11.68 -22.07 -9.61
N GLU A 168 11.31 -21.58 -10.79
CA GLU A 168 12.14 -21.68 -12.01
C GLU A 168 13.45 -20.92 -11.87
N GLY A 169 13.44 -19.76 -11.23
CA GLY A 169 14.65 -18.96 -10.96
C GLY A 169 15.61 -19.60 -9.95
N LYS A 170 15.15 -20.57 -9.16
CA LYS A 170 16.00 -21.34 -8.23
C LYS A 170 16.77 -22.49 -8.90
N ASN A 171 16.39 -22.86 -10.10
CA ASN A 171 17.04 -23.90 -10.87
C ASN A 171 18.12 -23.32 -11.78
#